data_f8101d75bcdd17c47e129f70dc68b34d
#
_entry.id   f8101d75bcdd17c47e129f70dc68b34d
#
_cell.length_a   1.000
_cell.length_b   1.000
_cell.length_c   1.000
_cell.angle_alpha   90.00
_cell.angle_beta   90.00
_cell.angle_gamma   90.00
#
_symmetry.space_group_name_H-M   'P 1'
#
loop_
_entity.id
_entity.type
_entity.pdbx_description
1 polymer ?
#
loop_
_entity_poly.entity_id
_entity_poly.type
_entity_poly.pdbx_seq_one_letter_code
_entity_poly.pdbx_strand_id
1 'polypeptide(L)'
;MGVNVDHRSFVIERELPGSPAHAFRFWSQHDLKRRWNACHPDWQVIEDSFDFRVDGRESMIWLMPDGTEQAMLAHFLEIHSRQRIVYAYTMRTNGIPISSSLVTVEFEGGDGKTTMTFTEQAVFANPADGDTRQSGTGLGFSRLQEVMRDRPEDGGR
;
A
#
# COMPACT_ATOMS: atom_id res chain seq x y z
N MET A 1 5.04 -23.55 24.91
CA MET A 1 5.19 -22.13 24.87
C MET A 1 4.44 -21.51 23.72
N GLY A 2 3.47 -20.67 24.00
CA GLY A 2 2.70 -20.01 22.96
C GLY A 2 3.51 -18.91 22.29
N VAL A 3 3.44 -18.82 20.97
CA VAL A 3 3.92 -17.66 20.24
C VAL A 3 2.77 -16.65 20.25
N ASN A 4 3.01 -15.50 20.86
CA ASN A 4 2.02 -14.45 20.90
C ASN A 4 2.03 -13.68 19.59
N VAL A 5 1.01 -13.93 18.77
CA VAL A 5 0.77 -13.10 17.58
C VAL A 5 -0.32 -12.09 17.90
N ASP A 6 -0.30 -10.98 17.19
CA ASP A 6 -1.29 -9.91 17.33
C ASP A 6 -2.17 -9.91 16.08
N HIS A 7 -3.47 -10.14 16.27
CA HIS A 7 -4.47 -10.01 15.20
C HIS A 7 -5.07 -8.62 15.26
N ARG A 8 -5.08 -7.94 14.15
CA ARG A 8 -5.49 -6.54 14.13
C ARG A 8 -6.18 -6.19 12.83
N SER A 9 -7.19 -5.33 12.92
CA SER A 9 -7.80 -4.70 11.77
C SER A 9 -7.78 -3.20 11.97
N PHE A 10 -7.54 -2.46 10.89
CA PHE A 10 -7.68 -1.02 10.92
C PHE A 10 -8.23 -0.51 9.59
N VAL A 11 -8.86 0.67 9.64
CA VAL A 11 -9.44 1.35 8.50
C VAL A 11 -8.86 2.75 8.44
N ILE A 12 -8.41 3.16 7.25
CA ILE A 12 -7.97 4.52 7.00
C ILE A 12 -8.77 5.05 5.83
N GLU A 13 -9.45 6.17 6.05
CA GLU A 13 -10.21 6.85 5.01
C GLU A 13 -9.51 8.14 4.62
N ARG A 14 -9.40 8.40 3.32
CA ARG A 14 -8.81 9.63 2.80
C ARG A 14 -9.63 10.18 1.66
N GLU A 15 -9.76 11.50 1.64
CA GLU A 15 -10.32 12.20 0.50
C GLU A 15 -9.20 12.52 -0.47
N LEU A 16 -9.37 12.11 -1.73
CA LEU A 16 -8.38 12.31 -2.79
C LEU A 16 -8.94 13.27 -3.84
N PRO A 17 -8.11 14.15 -4.42
CA PRO A 17 -8.57 15.04 -5.47
C PRO A 17 -8.83 14.26 -6.77
N GLY A 18 -9.87 14.66 -7.51
CA GLY A 18 -10.20 14.08 -8.79
C GLY A 18 -11.12 12.87 -8.72
N SER A 19 -11.28 12.20 -9.84
CA SER A 19 -12.20 11.08 -9.99
C SER A 19 -11.62 9.76 -9.45
N PRO A 20 -12.47 8.74 -9.21
CA PRO A 20 -11.97 7.40 -8.91
C PRO A 20 -11.02 6.84 -9.97
N ALA A 21 -11.25 7.16 -11.25
CA ALA A 21 -10.34 6.75 -12.32
C ALA A 21 -8.95 7.34 -12.14
N HIS A 22 -8.88 8.60 -11.72
CA HIS A 22 -7.60 9.27 -11.47
C HIS A 22 -6.89 8.65 -10.26
N ALA A 23 -7.60 8.49 -9.14
CA ALA A 23 -7.06 7.87 -7.93
C ALA A 23 -6.57 6.43 -8.19
N PHE A 24 -7.36 5.67 -8.94
CA PHE A 24 -7.03 4.29 -9.26
C PHE A 24 -5.70 4.15 -10.00
N ARG A 25 -5.36 5.11 -10.86
CA ARG A 25 -4.08 5.08 -11.59
C ARG A 25 -2.87 5.13 -10.67
N PHE A 26 -2.98 5.81 -9.52
CA PHE A 26 -1.88 5.87 -8.54
C PHE A 26 -1.67 4.54 -7.80
N TRP A 27 -2.59 3.60 -7.96
CA TRP A 27 -2.46 2.24 -7.45
C TRP A 27 -2.10 1.25 -8.56
N SER A 28 -2.53 1.50 -9.80
CA SER A 28 -2.43 0.54 -10.90
C SER A 28 -1.22 0.74 -11.79
N GLN A 29 -0.66 1.95 -11.83
CA GLN A 29 0.50 2.26 -12.65
C GLN A 29 1.75 2.31 -11.78
N HIS A 30 2.77 1.55 -12.18
CA HIS A 30 3.98 1.36 -11.39
C HIS A 30 4.66 2.68 -11.04
N ASP A 31 4.89 3.54 -12.02
CA ASP A 31 5.55 4.81 -11.81
C ASP A 31 4.77 5.75 -10.89
N LEU A 32 3.45 5.78 -11.01
CA LEU A 32 2.60 6.60 -10.15
C LEU A 32 2.54 6.04 -8.74
N LYS A 33 2.45 4.73 -8.60
CA LYS A 33 2.44 4.11 -7.28
C LYS A 33 3.73 4.39 -6.50
N ARG A 34 4.88 4.34 -7.18
CA ARG A 34 6.18 4.57 -6.53
C ARG A 34 6.41 6.02 -6.11
N ARG A 35 5.57 6.95 -6.55
CA ARG A 35 5.66 8.34 -6.10
C ARG A 35 5.22 8.53 -4.65
N TRP A 36 4.33 7.67 -4.16
CA TRP A 36 3.85 7.75 -2.79
C TRP A 36 4.17 6.50 -1.96
N ASN A 37 4.41 5.39 -2.61
CA ASN A 37 4.68 4.10 -1.96
C ASN A 37 6.08 3.64 -2.35
N ALA A 38 7.07 4.15 -1.67
CA ALA A 38 8.47 3.83 -1.89
C ALA A 38 9.20 3.77 -0.55
N CYS A 39 10.34 3.11 -0.52
CA CYS A 39 11.16 3.06 0.67
C CYS A 39 11.86 4.42 0.90
N HIS A 40 12.46 4.55 2.07
CA HIS A 40 13.21 5.75 2.42
C HIS A 40 14.32 6.01 1.39
N PRO A 41 14.59 7.29 1.02
CA PRO A 41 15.60 7.61 -0.01
C PRO A 41 17.01 7.10 0.30
N ASP A 42 17.36 6.93 1.57
CA ASP A 42 18.67 6.43 1.98
C ASP A 42 18.78 4.91 1.89
N TRP A 43 17.70 4.21 1.60
CA TRP A 43 17.70 2.77 1.49
C TRP A 43 17.97 2.35 0.05
N GLN A 44 18.64 1.21 -0.13
CA GLN A 44 18.95 0.69 -1.45
C GLN A 44 17.83 -0.24 -1.92
N VAL A 45 17.25 0.04 -3.07
CA VAL A 45 16.26 -0.86 -3.69
C VAL A 45 17.02 -2.01 -4.37
N ILE A 46 16.77 -3.24 -3.90
CA ILE A 46 17.35 -4.46 -4.45
C ILE A 46 16.44 -5.03 -5.53
N GLU A 47 15.14 -5.02 -5.29
CA GLU A 47 14.15 -5.52 -6.22
C GLU A 47 12.90 -4.64 -6.17
N ASP A 48 12.34 -4.35 -7.33
CA ASP A 48 11.07 -3.67 -7.47
C ASP A 48 10.35 -4.26 -8.68
N SER A 49 9.36 -5.10 -8.43
CA SER A 49 8.60 -5.80 -9.45
C SER A 49 7.12 -5.51 -9.25
N PHE A 50 6.41 -5.25 -10.33
CA PHE A 50 5.01 -4.84 -10.24
C PHE A 50 4.24 -5.38 -11.45
N ASP A 51 3.28 -6.28 -11.19
CA ASP A 51 2.42 -6.88 -12.20
C ASP A 51 0.97 -6.74 -11.73
N PHE A 52 0.33 -5.64 -12.13
CA PHE A 52 -0.99 -5.28 -11.65
C PHE A 52 -2.07 -5.95 -12.49
N ARG A 53 -2.39 -7.19 -12.12
CA ARG A 53 -3.48 -7.98 -12.67
C ARG A 53 -3.92 -9.00 -11.62
N VAL A 54 -5.12 -9.55 -11.77
CA VAL A 54 -5.56 -10.64 -10.88
C VAL A 54 -4.56 -11.80 -10.99
N ASP A 55 -4.15 -12.32 -9.84
CA ASP A 55 -3.08 -13.30 -9.66
C ASP A 55 -1.69 -12.79 -10.02
N GLY A 56 -1.56 -11.52 -10.40
CA GLY A 56 -0.26 -10.85 -10.51
C GLY A 56 0.33 -10.55 -9.15
N ARG A 57 1.60 -10.17 -9.14
CA ARG A 57 2.34 -9.95 -7.91
C ARG A 57 3.10 -8.64 -7.93
N GLU A 58 3.30 -8.10 -6.74
CA GLU A 58 4.17 -6.97 -6.51
C GLU A 58 5.20 -7.38 -5.47
N SER A 59 6.48 -7.09 -5.71
CA SER A 59 7.52 -7.34 -4.72
C SER A 59 8.48 -6.17 -4.65
N MET A 60 8.88 -5.85 -3.43
CA MET A 60 9.93 -4.87 -3.16
C MET A 60 10.87 -5.44 -2.12
N ILE A 61 12.17 -5.37 -2.41
CA ILE A 61 13.21 -5.73 -1.47
C ILE A 61 14.17 -4.55 -1.39
N TRP A 62 14.49 -4.13 -0.17
CA TRP A 62 15.43 -3.02 0.03
C TRP A 62 16.33 -3.27 1.22
N LEU A 63 17.50 -2.64 1.18
CA LEU A 63 18.48 -2.67 2.25
C LEU A 63 18.51 -1.34 2.96
N MET A 64 18.44 -1.39 4.28
CA MET A 64 18.68 -0.23 5.14
C MET A 64 20.16 0.02 5.26
N PRO A 65 20.58 1.24 5.67
CA PRO A 65 22.01 1.55 5.83
C PRO A 65 22.77 0.61 6.79
N ASP A 66 22.07 0.02 7.77
CA ASP A 66 22.67 -0.91 8.73
C ASP A 66 22.77 -2.35 8.19
N GLY A 67 22.37 -2.58 6.94
CA GLY A 67 22.39 -3.91 6.33
C GLY A 67 21.13 -4.75 6.54
N THR A 68 20.14 -4.22 7.26
CA THR A 68 18.86 -4.91 7.45
C THR A 68 18.12 -4.98 6.12
N GLU A 69 17.66 -6.17 5.74
CA GLU A 69 16.85 -6.37 4.55
C GLU A 69 15.38 -6.39 4.91
N GLN A 70 14.59 -5.61 4.17
CA GLN A 70 13.13 -5.62 4.26
C GLN A 70 12.56 -6.09 2.93
N ALA A 71 11.53 -6.93 3.01
CA ALA A 71 10.86 -7.44 1.81
C ALA A 71 9.35 -7.34 1.96
N MET A 72 8.70 -6.92 0.88
CA MET A 72 7.24 -6.92 0.75
C MET A 72 6.88 -7.77 -0.46
N LEU A 73 5.94 -8.69 -0.28
CA LEU A 73 5.42 -9.51 -1.36
C LEU A 73 3.90 -9.46 -1.32
N ALA A 74 3.29 -8.96 -2.39
CA ALA A 74 1.84 -8.85 -2.53
C ALA A 74 1.32 -9.74 -3.66
N HIS A 75 0.10 -10.21 -3.50
CA HIS A 75 -0.63 -10.99 -4.48
C HIS A 75 -1.99 -10.32 -4.70
N PHE A 76 -2.28 -9.89 -5.92
CA PHE A 76 -3.54 -9.24 -6.24
C PHE A 76 -4.62 -10.31 -6.42
N LEU A 77 -5.68 -10.22 -5.61
CA LEU A 77 -6.77 -11.20 -5.59
C LEU A 77 -7.98 -10.76 -6.40
N GLU A 78 -8.33 -9.47 -6.31
CA GLU A 78 -9.44 -8.88 -7.05
C GLU A 78 -9.04 -7.50 -7.53
N ILE A 79 -9.41 -7.17 -8.75
CA ILE A 79 -9.24 -5.84 -9.30
C ILE A 79 -10.52 -5.48 -10.04
N HIS A 80 -11.27 -4.54 -9.48
CA HIS A 80 -12.46 -3.96 -10.10
C HIS A 80 -12.12 -2.51 -10.42
N SER A 81 -11.86 -2.24 -11.69
CA SER A 81 -11.35 -0.93 -12.14
C SER A 81 -12.15 0.22 -11.56
N ARG A 82 -11.47 1.16 -10.94
CA ARG A 82 -12.03 2.39 -10.35
C ARG A 82 -12.95 2.16 -9.16
N GLN A 83 -13.07 0.92 -8.67
CA GLN A 83 -13.97 0.57 -7.57
C GLN A 83 -13.27 -0.09 -6.40
N ARG A 84 -12.49 -1.14 -6.65
CA ARG A 84 -11.94 -1.93 -5.54
C ARG A 84 -10.70 -2.72 -5.96
N ILE A 85 -9.73 -2.75 -5.06
CA ILE A 85 -8.57 -3.63 -5.16
C ILE A 85 -8.53 -4.47 -3.88
N VAL A 86 -8.37 -5.79 -4.02
CA VAL A 86 -8.14 -6.68 -2.88
C VAL A 86 -6.81 -7.39 -3.10
N TYR A 87 -5.91 -7.31 -2.13
CA TYR A 87 -4.64 -8.01 -2.21
C TYR A 87 -4.20 -8.54 -0.85
N ALA A 88 -3.43 -9.62 -0.88
CA ALA A 88 -2.77 -10.16 0.30
C ALA A 88 -1.30 -9.81 0.21
N TYR A 89 -0.66 -9.49 1.35
CA TYR A 89 0.78 -9.25 1.33
C TYR A 89 1.45 -9.69 2.62
N THR A 90 2.72 -9.99 2.50
CA THR A 90 3.59 -10.33 3.63
C THR A 90 4.74 -9.35 3.71
N MET A 91 5.21 -9.12 4.94
CA MET A 91 6.43 -8.37 5.19
C MET A 91 7.43 -9.27 5.89
N ARG A 92 8.70 -9.15 5.51
CA ARG A 92 9.80 -9.90 6.10
C ARG A 92 10.96 -8.97 6.44
N THR A 93 11.62 -9.27 7.55
CA THR A 93 12.86 -8.59 7.95
C THR A 93 13.94 -9.66 8.02
N ASN A 94 15.01 -9.50 7.21
CA ASN A 94 16.11 -10.48 7.11
C ASN A 94 15.58 -11.90 6.86
N GLY A 95 14.58 -12.01 5.97
CA GLY A 95 13.98 -13.29 5.62
C GLY A 95 12.96 -13.83 6.63
N ILE A 96 12.77 -13.18 7.76
CA ILE A 96 11.86 -13.64 8.81
C ILE A 96 10.51 -12.95 8.64
N PRO A 97 9.40 -13.69 8.50
CA PRO A 97 8.07 -13.09 8.40
C PRO A 97 7.72 -12.28 9.65
N ILE A 98 7.29 -11.04 9.44
CA ILE A 98 6.84 -10.16 10.53
C ILE A 98 5.34 -9.87 10.48
N SER A 99 4.71 -10.03 9.30
CA SER A 99 3.27 -9.84 9.18
C SER A 99 2.72 -10.51 7.93
N SER A 100 1.42 -10.81 7.97
CA SER A 100 0.63 -11.26 6.83
C SER A 100 -0.69 -10.50 6.88
N SER A 101 -1.10 -9.93 5.75
CA SER A 101 -2.24 -9.02 5.69
C SER A 101 -3.14 -9.30 4.52
N LEU A 102 -4.43 -9.03 4.70
CA LEU A 102 -5.42 -8.93 3.63
C LEU A 102 -5.91 -7.49 3.58
N VAL A 103 -5.82 -6.86 2.43
CA VAL A 103 -6.16 -5.45 2.22
C VAL A 103 -7.29 -5.31 1.23
N THR A 104 -8.23 -4.42 1.53
CA THR A 104 -9.26 -3.96 0.61
C THR A 104 -9.13 -2.46 0.45
N VAL A 105 -9.02 -2.00 -0.79
CA VAL A 105 -9.01 -0.57 -1.12
C VAL A 105 -10.25 -0.28 -1.94
N GLU A 106 -11.08 0.64 -1.47
CA GLU A 106 -12.33 1.00 -2.14
C GLU A 106 -12.29 2.47 -2.53
N PHE A 107 -12.86 2.77 -3.69
CA PHE A 107 -12.91 4.13 -4.25
C PHE A 107 -14.36 4.51 -4.51
N GLU A 108 -14.80 5.64 -3.97
CA GLU A 108 -16.14 6.16 -4.19
C GLU A 108 -16.06 7.63 -4.56
N GLY A 109 -16.63 8.00 -5.70
CA GLY A 109 -16.53 9.35 -6.24
C GLY A 109 -17.71 10.23 -5.87
N GLY A 110 -17.46 11.55 -5.85
CA GLY A 110 -18.47 12.59 -5.67
C GLY A 110 -17.86 13.98 -5.76
N ASP A 111 -18.47 14.85 -6.55
CA ASP A 111 -18.13 16.29 -6.65
C ASP A 111 -16.64 16.58 -6.90
N GLY A 112 -16.03 15.86 -7.85
CA GLY A 112 -14.62 16.07 -8.20
C GLY A 112 -13.63 15.56 -7.18
N LYS A 113 -14.09 14.75 -6.25
CA LYS A 113 -13.28 14.14 -5.21
C LYS A 113 -13.55 12.64 -5.15
N THR A 114 -12.61 11.91 -4.57
CA THR A 114 -12.76 10.48 -4.35
C THR A 114 -12.52 10.19 -2.87
N THR A 115 -13.41 9.43 -2.28
CA THR A 115 -13.18 8.87 -0.96
C THR A 115 -12.52 7.50 -1.15
N MET A 116 -11.31 7.36 -0.63
CA MET A 116 -10.59 6.10 -0.59
C MET A 116 -10.70 5.50 0.80
N THR A 117 -11.19 4.28 0.89
CA THR A 117 -11.28 3.53 2.14
C THR A 117 -10.33 2.34 2.07
N PHE A 118 -9.35 2.33 2.94
CA PHE A 118 -8.34 1.27 3.04
C PHE A 118 -8.61 0.47 4.32
N THR A 119 -8.83 -0.83 4.15
CA THR A 119 -9.05 -1.75 5.28
C THR A 119 -7.95 -2.81 5.26
N GLU A 120 -7.23 -2.94 6.36
CA GLU A 120 -6.22 -3.98 6.51
C GLU A 120 -6.59 -4.90 7.67
N GLN A 121 -6.60 -6.20 7.39
CA GLN A 121 -6.79 -7.27 8.37
C GLN A 121 -5.48 -8.03 8.41
N ALA A 122 -4.85 -8.11 9.59
CA ALA A 122 -3.46 -8.58 9.64
C ALA A 122 -3.17 -9.41 10.88
N VAL A 123 -2.16 -10.24 10.74
CA VAL A 123 -1.49 -10.87 11.87
C VAL A 123 -0.04 -10.37 11.91
N PHE A 124 0.38 -9.92 13.09
CA PHE A 124 1.74 -9.42 13.33
C PHE A 124 2.45 -10.36 14.29
N ALA A 125 3.73 -10.62 14.01
CA ALA A 125 4.56 -11.44 14.90
C ALA A 125 4.84 -10.72 16.22
N ASN A 126 4.77 -9.37 16.24
CA ASN A 126 5.02 -8.55 17.41
C ASN A 126 3.92 -7.49 17.50
N PRO A 127 3.23 -7.33 18.66
CA PRO A 127 2.16 -6.35 18.81
C PRO A 127 2.58 -4.91 18.48
N ALA A 128 3.82 -4.52 18.74
CA ALA A 128 4.30 -3.17 18.44
C ALA A 128 4.30 -2.88 16.93
N ASP A 129 4.43 -3.91 16.09
CA ASP A 129 4.47 -3.73 14.63
C ASP A 129 3.14 -3.29 14.05
N GLY A 130 2.03 -3.63 14.71
CA GLY A 130 0.70 -3.21 14.26
C GLY A 130 0.52 -1.70 14.32
N ASP A 131 0.92 -1.08 15.41
CA ASP A 131 0.85 0.38 15.55
C ASP A 131 1.76 1.07 14.53
N THR A 132 2.97 0.56 14.37
CA THR A 132 3.93 1.06 13.38
C THR A 132 3.38 0.94 11.96
N ARG A 133 2.74 -0.18 11.64
CA ARG A 133 2.15 -0.40 10.32
C ARG A 133 1.04 0.60 10.04
N GLN A 134 0.13 0.78 10.99
CA GLN A 134 -0.99 1.71 10.82
C GLN A 134 -0.49 3.14 10.64
N SER A 135 0.46 3.58 11.46
CA SER A 135 1.06 4.92 11.35
C SER A 135 1.79 5.11 10.03
N GLY A 136 2.59 4.14 9.62
CA GLY A 136 3.35 4.20 8.37
C GLY A 136 2.45 4.21 7.14
N THR A 137 1.38 3.43 7.16
CA THR A 137 0.39 3.40 6.09
C THR A 137 -0.29 4.76 5.95
N GLY A 138 -0.70 5.37 7.08
CA GLY A 138 -1.30 6.69 7.09
C GLY A 138 -0.38 7.77 6.54
N LEU A 139 0.92 7.71 6.86
CA LEU A 139 1.92 8.63 6.29
C LEU A 139 2.06 8.46 4.79
N GLY A 140 2.01 7.23 4.31
CA GLY A 140 2.02 6.94 2.87
C GLY A 140 0.83 7.56 2.17
N PHE A 141 -0.35 7.50 2.76
CA PHE A 141 -1.56 8.11 2.18
C PHE A 141 -1.52 9.64 2.23
N SER A 142 -0.86 10.23 3.21
CA SER A 142 -0.62 11.67 3.21
C SER A 142 0.26 12.08 2.02
N ARG A 143 1.30 11.28 1.72
CA ARG A 143 2.10 11.49 0.50
C ARG A 143 1.26 11.32 -0.77
N LEU A 144 0.39 10.32 -0.80
CA LEU A 144 -0.52 10.12 -1.93
C LEU A 144 -1.35 11.37 -2.20
N GLN A 145 -1.92 11.95 -1.14
CA GLN A 145 -2.69 13.18 -1.27
C GLN A 145 -1.85 14.33 -1.84
N GLU A 146 -0.61 14.49 -1.38
CA GLU A 146 0.30 15.53 -1.88
C GLU A 146 0.66 15.31 -3.34
N VAL A 147 1.02 14.09 -3.71
CA VAL A 147 1.39 13.74 -5.08
C VAL A 147 0.22 13.97 -6.03
N MET A 148 -0.98 13.62 -5.61
CA MET A 148 -2.18 13.83 -6.43
C MET A 148 -2.54 15.31 -6.57
N ARG A 149 -2.28 16.13 -5.56
CA ARG A 149 -2.45 17.59 -5.67
C ARG A 149 -1.47 18.20 -6.67
N ASP A 150 -0.25 17.70 -6.69
CA ASP A 150 0.80 18.16 -7.60
C ASP A 150 0.61 17.64 -9.03
N ARG A 151 -0.22 16.61 -9.21
CA ARG A 151 -0.54 16.01 -10.50
C ARG A 151 -2.05 15.92 -10.66
N PRO A 152 -2.74 17.06 -10.84
CA PRO A 152 -4.18 17.04 -10.95
C PRO A 152 -4.63 16.28 -12.19
N GLU A 153 -5.86 15.78 -12.13
CA GLU A 153 -6.51 15.12 -13.24
C GLU A 153 -6.68 16.09 -14.41
N ASP A 154 -6.38 15.62 -15.65
CA ASP A 154 -6.63 16.41 -16.86
C ASP A 154 -8.12 16.66 -16.99
N GLY A 155 -8.55 17.89 -16.73
CA GLY A 155 -9.96 18.23 -16.68
C GLY A 155 -10.65 18.02 -18.03
N GLY A 156 -11.67 17.17 -18.06
CA GLY A 156 -12.57 17.02 -19.20
C GLY A 156 -11.95 16.44 -20.47
N ARG A 157 -10.84 15.79 -20.39
CA ARG A 157 -10.21 15.14 -21.55
C ARG A 157 -10.37 13.65 -21.55
#